data_2de6149b5eb9642b2007e069a389fd0c
#
_entry.id   2de6149b5eb9642b2007e069a389fd0c
#
_cell.length_a   1.000
_cell.length_b   1.000
_cell.length_c   1.000
_cell.angle_alpha   90.00
_cell.angle_beta   90.00
_cell.angle_gamma   90.00
#
_symmetry.space_group_name_H-M   'P 1'
#
loop_
_entity.id
_entity.type
_entity.pdbx_description
1 polymer ?
#
loop_
_entity_poly.entity_id
_entity_poly.type
_entity_poly.pdbx_seq_one_letter_code
_entity_poly.pdbx_strand_id
1 'polypeptide(L)'
;MRGKLITLEGIDGSGKSTICRLLQDEKRFSGCVFTREPTTSWLGDAVNRALRSDTDHIAELMLFLADHADHISRLIRPSLESGSNVLSDRYSASRCAYQGATLAGLFDEPLDWVRSLHKGWTIDPDLILLFDIDPLVAVKRCGDRGERSKFEKIEFLNKVRSNYLRLAAEEPSRFVVVNADRPLNEVKDEVFKIIAHELEGRE
;
A
#
# COMPACT_ATOMS: atom_id res chain seq x y z
N MET A 1 -3.99 5.23 25.24
CA MET A 1 -4.58 4.38 24.16
C MET A 1 -3.52 4.11 23.12
N ARG A 2 -3.53 2.95 22.44
CA ARG A 2 -2.65 2.66 21.31
C ARG A 2 -2.95 3.62 20.16
N GLY A 3 -1.92 4.08 19.46
CA GLY A 3 -2.09 4.82 18.22
C GLY A 3 -2.74 3.97 17.11
N LYS A 4 -3.21 4.61 16.05
CA LYS A 4 -3.85 3.97 14.89
C LYS A 4 -2.86 3.80 13.75
N LEU A 5 -2.97 2.69 13.01
CA LEU A 5 -2.24 2.41 11.78
C LEU A 5 -3.18 2.63 10.58
N ILE A 6 -2.86 3.61 9.76
CA ILE A 6 -3.59 3.93 8.52
C ILE A 6 -2.67 3.71 7.34
N THR A 7 -3.14 2.99 6.32
CA THR A 7 -2.33 2.70 5.13
C THR A 7 -3.00 3.23 3.86
N LEU A 8 -2.16 3.74 2.95
CA LEU A 8 -2.56 4.21 1.63
C LEU A 8 -2.13 3.17 0.60
N GLU A 9 -3.10 2.56 -0.06
CA GLU A 9 -2.91 1.43 -0.96
C GLU A 9 -3.45 1.71 -2.37
N GLY A 10 -3.01 0.95 -3.36
CA GLY A 10 -3.43 1.07 -4.77
C GLY A 10 -2.27 0.92 -5.74
N ILE A 11 -2.57 0.88 -7.03
CA ILE A 11 -1.56 0.71 -8.10
C ILE A 11 -0.64 1.92 -8.25
N ASP A 12 0.49 1.74 -8.95
CA ASP A 12 1.38 2.85 -9.30
C ASP A 12 0.65 3.86 -10.19
N GLY A 13 0.88 5.14 -9.95
CA GLY A 13 0.16 6.21 -10.67
C GLY A 13 -1.20 6.59 -10.08
N SER A 14 -1.66 5.95 -9.01
CA SER A 14 -2.93 6.29 -8.35
C SER A 14 -2.89 7.59 -7.51
N GLY A 15 -1.70 8.17 -7.28
CA GLY A 15 -1.56 9.44 -6.57
C GLY A 15 -1.29 9.34 -5.06
N LYS A 16 -1.16 8.12 -4.49
CA LYS A 16 -0.89 7.88 -3.07
C LYS A 16 0.24 8.75 -2.51
N SER A 17 1.43 8.67 -3.12
CA SER A 17 2.61 9.39 -2.62
C SER A 17 2.46 10.91 -2.70
N THR A 18 1.63 11.41 -3.62
CA THR A 18 1.29 12.83 -3.68
C THR A 18 0.41 13.22 -2.49
N ILE A 19 -0.63 12.43 -2.21
CA ILE A 19 -1.50 12.64 -1.04
C ILE A 19 -0.71 12.48 0.25
N CYS A 20 0.19 11.50 0.35
CA CYS A 20 1.03 11.29 1.53
C CYS A 20 1.89 12.51 1.84
N ARG A 21 2.50 13.15 0.82
CA ARG A 21 3.24 14.42 1.00
C ARG A 21 2.33 15.55 1.47
N LEU A 22 1.14 15.71 0.88
CA LEU A 22 0.19 16.74 1.29
C LEU A 22 -0.30 16.53 2.74
N LEU A 23 -0.43 15.27 3.19
CA LEU A 23 -0.73 14.94 4.59
C LEU A 23 0.43 15.33 5.53
N GLN A 24 1.68 15.09 5.12
CA GLN A 24 2.87 15.49 5.89
C GLN A 24 2.97 17.01 6.07
N ASP A 25 2.59 17.76 5.05
CA ASP A 25 2.64 19.22 5.07
C ASP A 25 1.45 19.85 5.86
N GLU A 26 0.44 19.05 6.19
CA GLU A 26 -0.76 19.53 6.86
C GLU A 26 -0.60 19.51 8.39
N LYS A 27 -0.69 20.68 9.02
CA LYS A 27 -0.44 20.89 10.45
C LYS A 27 -1.25 19.97 11.38
N ARG A 28 -2.49 19.64 11.02
CA ARG A 28 -3.36 18.76 11.85
C ARG A 28 -2.87 17.32 11.95
N PHE A 29 -1.98 16.88 11.04
CA PHE A 29 -1.37 15.55 11.06
C PHE A 29 0.10 15.56 11.51
N SER A 30 0.62 16.69 11.99
CA SER A 30 2.03 16.83 12.41
C SER A 30 2.44 15.91 13.57
N GLY A 31 1.47 15.38 14.33
CA GLY A 31 1.71 14.37 15.37
C GLY A 31 1.74 12.93 14.88
N CYS A 32 1.54 12.68 13.58
CA CYS A 32 1.59 11.35 13.01
C CYS A 32 3.00 10.98 12.55
N VAL A 33 3.33 9.70 12.67
CA VAL A 33 4.54 9.12 12.08
C VAL A 33 4.23 8.73 10.64
N PHE A 34 4.95 9.30 9.68
CA PHE A 34 4.83 8.97 8.27
C PHE A 34 5.91 8.01 7.84
N THR A 35 5.52 6.96 7.12
CA THR A 35 6.43 5.93 6.65
C THR A 35 5.99 5.35 5.30
N ARG A 36 6.75 4.39 4.78
CA ARG A 36 6.43 3.72 3.51
C ARG A 36 7.07 2.34 3.41
N GLU A 37 6.57 1.54 2.49
CA GLU A 37 7.20 0.29 2.05
C GLU A 37 7.36 0.25 0.51
N PRO A 38 8.51 -0.26 -0.01
CA PRO A 38 9.69 -0.68 0.74
C PRO A 38 10.30 0.46 1.56
N THR A 39 10.89 0.10 2.72
CA THR A 39 11.50 1.07 3.62
C THR A 39 12.82 1.65 3.06
N THR A 40 13.40 2.60 3.77
CA THR A 40 14.75 3.12 3.46
C THR A 40 15.86 2.35 4.20
N SER A 41 15.54 1.21 4.81
CA SER A 41 16.51 0.32 5.45
C SER A 41 17.32 -0.46 4.41
N TRP A 42 18.37 -1.16 4.86
CA TRP A 42 19.13 -2.06 3.99
C TRP A 42 18.25 -3.19 3.40
N LEU A 43 17.17 -3.61 4.11
CA LEU A 43 16.21 -4.58 3.59
C LEU A 43 15.35 -3.97 2.48
N GLY A 44 14.87 -2.75 2.65
CA GLY A 44 14.17 -2.02 1.60
C GLY A 44 15.07 -1.75 0.39
N ASP A 45 16.37 -1.49 0.60
CA ASP A 45 17.34 -1.40 -0.49
C ASP A 45 17.51 -2.75 -1.21
N ALA A 46 17.51 -3.87 -0.48
CA ALA A 46 17.56 -5.21 -1.07
C ALA A 46 16.31 -5.48 -1.91
N VAL A 47 15.11 -5.12 -1.44
CA VAL A 47 13.87 -5.16 -2.22
C VAL A 47 14.00 -4.34 -3.51
N ASN A 48 14.44 -3.09 -3.41
CA ASN A 48 14.60 -2.21 -4.57
C ASN A 48 15.61 -2.74 -5.59
N ARG A 49 16.64 -3.47 -5.14
CA ARG A 49 17.60 -4.16 -6.01
C ARG A 49 16.99 -5.37 -6.69
N ALA A 50 16.22 -6.19 -5.95
CA ALA A 50 15.51 -7.35 -6.49
C ALA A 50 14.54 -6.95 -7.61
N LEU A 51 13.75 -5.89 -7.41
CA LEU A 51 12.81 -5.34 -8.40
C LEU A 51 13.47 -4.86 -9.70
N ARG A 52 14.81 -4.64 -9.72
CA ARG A 52 15.58 -4.18 -10.89
C ARG A 52 16.47 -5.26 -11.49
N SER A 53 16.42 -6.46 -10.96
CA SER A 53 17.23 -7.61 -11.38
C SER A 53 16.33 -8.80 -11.71
N ASP A 54 16.88 -9.81 -12.35
CA ASP A 54 16.21 -11.08 -12.62
C ASP A 54 16.22 -11.96 -11.35
N THR A 55 15.46 -11.50 -10.35
CA THR A 55 15.32 -12.21 -9.07
C THR A 55 14.12 -13.13 -9.15
N ASP A 56 14.26 -14.35 -8.62
CA ASP A 56 13.13 -15.28 -8.48
C ASP A 56 11.99 -14.63 -7.70
N HIS A 57 10.75 -14.83 -8.14
CA HIS A 57 9.57 -14.17 -7.59
C HIS A 57 9.29 -14.53 -6.11
N ILE A 58 9.62 -15.75 -5.68
CA ILE A 58 9.49 -16.16 -4.28
C ILE A 58 10.58 -15.49 -3.45
N ALA A 59 11.83 -15.44 -3.96
CA ALA A 59 12.91 -14.74 -3.29
C ALA A 59 12.61 -13.24 -3.14
N GLU A 60 12.06 -12.61 -4.17
CA GLU A 60 11.58 -11.20 -4.11
C GLU A 60 10.52 -11.03 -3.01
N LEU A 61 9.49 -11.89 -2.97
CA LEU A 61 8.48 -11.86 -1.92
C LEU A 61 9.09 -12.01 -0.53
N MET A 62 10.06 -12.92 -0.33
CA MET A 62 10.72 -13.10 0.97
C MET A 62 11.49 -11.84 1.41
N LEU A 63 12.11 -11.12 0.48
CA LEU A 63 12.74 -9.81 0.80
C LEU A 63 11.70 -8.78 1.23
N PHE A 64 10.56 -8.70 0.56
CA PHE A 64 9.46 -7.83 0.98
C PHE A 64 8.94 -8.18 2.39
N LEU A 65 8.80 -9.47 2.70
CA LEU A 65 8.37 -9.91 4.04
C LEU A 65 9.41 -9.59 5.11
N ALA A 66 10.69 -9.71 4.79
CA ALA A 66 11.78 -9.36 5.72
C ALA A 66 11.80 -7.85 6.01
N ASP A 67 11.68 -7.00 4.98
CA ASP A 67 11.59 -5.54 5.14
C ASP A 67 10.36 -5.16 5.99
N HIS A 68 9.22 -5.77 5.72
CA HIS A 68 7.99 -5.56 6.49
C HIS A 68 8.12 -5.96 7.97
N ALA A 69 8.71 -7.10 8.26
CA ALA A 69 8.90 -7.56 9.62
C ALA A 69 9.82 -6.61 10.43
N ASP A 70 10.91 -6.17 9.83
CA ASP A 70 11.84 -5.20 10.45
C ASP A 70 11.16 -3.84 10.64
N HIS A 71 10.38 -3.37 9.65
CA HIS A 71 9.60 -2.13 9.72
C HIS A 71 8.58 -2.14 10.87
N ILE A 72 7.85 -3.25 11.03
CA ILE A 72 6.90 -3.41 12.15
C ILE A 72 7.64 -3.35 13.47
N SER A 73 8.75 -4.09 13.59
CA SER A 73 9.49 -4.21 14.83
C SER A 73 10.16 -2.89 15.25
N ARG A 74 10.78 -2.18 14.30
CA ARG A 74 11.60 -1.00 14.61
C ARG A 74 10.83 0.31 14.65
N LEU A 75 9.74 0.43 13.89
CA LEU A 75 9.04 1.70 13.77
C LEU A 75 7.56 1.59 14.11
N ILE A 76 6.80 0.71 13.44
CA ILE A 76 5.33 0.73 13.53
C ILE A 76 4.88 0.37 14.95
N ARG A 77 5.29 -0.79 15.45
CA ARG A 77 4.89 -1.27 16.79
C ARG A 77 5.27 -0.27 17.91
N PRO A 78 6.53 0.20 18.03
CA PRO A 78 6.89 1.18 19.06
C PRO A 78 6.10 2.49 18.95
N SER A 79 5.85 2.98 17.73
CA SER A 79 5.05 4.20 17.52
C SER A 79 3.62 4.02 18.01
N LEU A 80 2.97 2.92 17.63
CA LEU A 80 1.59 2.64 18.06
C LEU A 80 1.50 2.43 19.57
N GLU A 81 2.43 1.74 20.17
CA GLU A 81 2.49 1.50 21.63
C GLU A 81 2.72 2.79 22.41
N SER A 82 3.48 3.74 21.86
CA SER A 82 3.64 5.08 22.45
C SER A 82 2.42 6.00 22.29
N GLY A 83 1.37 5.54 21.58
CA GLY A 83 0.16 6.33 21.31
C GLY A 83 0.25 7.19 20.05
N SER A 84 1.35 7.11 19.27
CA SER A 84 1.50 7.83 18.02
C SER A 84 0.76 7.14 16.89
N ASN A 85 0.02 7.90 16.08
CA ASN A 85 -0.62 7.38 14.88
C ASN A 85 0.42 7.21 13.76
N VAL A 86 0.28 6.16 12.95
CA VAL A 86 1.20 5.83 11.85
C VAL A 86 0.42 5.87 10.53
N LEU A 87 0.93 6.63 9.56
CA LEU A 87 0.45 6.67 8.18
C LEU A 87 1.52 6.06 7.26
N SER A 88 1.18 4.98 6.56
CA SER A 88 2.11 4.28 5.66
C SER A 88 1.68 4.37 4.20
N ASP A 89 2.58 4.84 3.32
CA ASP A 89 2.43 4.68 1.86
C ASP A 89 2.83 3.25 1.50
N ARG A 90 1.86 2.40 1.29
CA ARG A 90 1.91 0.95 1.15
C ARG A 90 2.16 0.19 2.46
N TYR A 91 1.61 -1.02 2.49
CA TYR A 91 1.74 -1.96 3.60
C TYR A 91 1.41 -3.39 3.12
N SER A 92 0.91 -4.27 3.99
CA SER A 92 0.60 -5.69 3.68
C SER A 92 -0.32 -5.89 2.48
N ALA A 93 -1.32 -5.04 2.27
CA ALA A 93 -2.24 -5.16 1.13
C ALA A 93 -1.51 -4.98 -0.23
N SER A 94 -0.47 -4.12 -0.29
CA SER A 94 0.37 -4.00 -1.49
C SER A 94 1.03 -5.34 -1.85
N ARG A 95 1.60 -6.06 -0.88
CA ARG A 95 2.22 -7.37 -1.13
C ARG A 95 1.20 -8.39 -1.59
N CYS A 96 0.06 -8.47 -0.90
CA CYS A 96 -1.02 -9.38 -1.32
C CYS A 96 -1.44 -9.10 -2.76
N ALA A 97 -1.62 -7.84 -3.14
CA ALA A 97 -2.07 -7.48 -4.46
C ALA A 97 -1.02 -7.70 -5.55
N TYR A 98 0.21 -7.20 -5.34
CA TYR A 98 1.29 -7.25 -6.34
C TYR A 98 1.88 -8.65 -6.46
N GLN A 99 2.35 -9.24 -5.36
CA GLN A 99 2.94 -10.57 -5.40
C GLN A 99 1.90 -11.65 -5.69
N GLY A 100 0.64 -11.47 -5.28
CA GLY A 100 -0.46 -12.33 -5.73
C GLY A 100 -0.64 -12.32 -7.25
N ALA A 101 -0.44 -11.16 -7.92
CA ALA A 101 -0.46 -11.06 -9.37
C ALA A 101 0.81 -11.64 -10.01
N THR A 102 1.99 -11.39 -9.43
CA THR A 102 3.28 -11.89 -9.91
C THR A 102 3.36 -13.42 -9.86
N LEU A 103 2.80 -14.03 -8.82
CA LEU A 103 2.81 -15.48 -8.59
C LEU A 103 1.64 -16.22 -9.28
N ALA A 104 0.83 -15.50 -10.07
CA ALA A 104 -0.24 -16.12 -10.85
C ALA A 104 0.33 -17.18 -11.81
N GLY A 105 -0.21 -18.40 -11.73
CA GLY A 105 0.26 -19.56 -12.49
C GLY A 105 1.34 -20.40 -11.78
N LEU A 106 1.91 -19.93 -10.66
CA LEU A 106 2.78 -20.73 -9.79
C LEU A 106 2.00 -21.38 -8.64
N PHE A 107 0.90 -20.79 -8.22
CA PHE A 107 0.00 -21.27 -7.17
C PHE A 107 -1.44 -21.18 -7.64
N ASP A 108 -2.31 -22.05 -7.13
CA ASP A 108 -3.74 -22.03 -7.45
C ASP A 108 -4.42 -20.75 -6.90
N GLU A 109 -4.12 -20.40 -5.65
CA GLU A 109 -4.66 -19.19 -4.99
C GLU A 109 -3.51 -18.29 -4.46
N PRO A 110 -2.78 -17.62 -5.37
CA PRO A 110 -1.56 -16.89 -4.99
C PRO A 110 -1.82 -15.72 -4.03
N LEU A 111 -2.94 -15.00 -4.18
CA LEU A 111 -3.34 -13.92 -3.27
C LEU A 111 -3.49 -14.45 -1.83
N ASP A 112 -4.23 -15.55 -1.66
CA ASP A 112 -4.51 -16.13 -0.35
C ASP A 112 -3.25 -16.74 0.26
N TRP A 113 -2.38 -17.33 -0.57
CA TRP A 113 -1.10 -17.84 -0.12
C TRP A 113 -0.21 -16.70 0.41
N VAL A 114 -0.03 -15.61 -0.34
CA VAL A 114 0.74 -14.43 0.12
C VAL A 114 0.11 -13.86 1.40
N ARG A 115 -1.21 -13.73 1.45
CA ARG A 115 -1.94 -13.25 2.64
C ARG A 115 -1.69 -14.14 3.86
N SER A 116 -1.60 -15.46 3.66
CA SER A 116 -1.34 -16.41 4.75
C SER A 116 0.03 -16.21 5.41
N LEU A 117 1.04 -15.73 4.66
CA LEU A 117 2.39 -15.48 5.16
C LEU A 117 2.45 -14.30 6.16
N HIS A 118 1.42 -13.46 6.22
CA HIS A 118 1.31 -12.33 7.16
C HIS A 118 0.65 -12.71 8.49
N LYS A 119 0.01 -13.90 8.57
CA LYS A 119 -0.78 -14.29 9.74
C LYS A 119 0.08 -14.44 11.00
N GLY A 120 -0.40 -13.85 12.09
CA GLY A 120 0.14 -14.05 13.44
C GLY A 120 1.30 -13.12 13.82
N TRP A 121 1.82 -12.29 12.91
CA TRP A 121 2.92 -11.37 13.20
C TRP A 121 2.74 -9.95 12.61
N THR A 122 2.01 -9.82 11.52
CA THR A 122 1.67 -8.51 10.95
C THR A 122 0.66 -7.79 11.84
N ILE A 123 0.83 -6.49 12.00
CA ILE A 123 -0.16 -5.62 12.65
C ILE A 123 -1.20 -5.23 11.61
N ASP A 124 -2.44 -5.60 11.84
CA ASP A 124 -3.54 -5.21 10.96
C ASP A 124 -3.76 -3.69 11.02
N PRO A 125 -3.89 -3.00 9.85
CA PRO A 125 -4.26 -1.60 9.83
C PRO A 125 -5.66 -1.37 10.42
N ASP A 126 -5.82 -0.24 11.11
CA ASP A 126 -7.12 0.23 11.59
C ASP A 126 -7.97 0.76 10.42
N LEU A 127 -7.30 1.37 9.41
CA LEU A 127 -7.92 1.86 8.17
C LEU A 127 -7.00 1.64 6.97
N ILE A 128 -7.56 1.19 5.86
CA ILE A 128 -6.89 1.04 4.57
C ILE A 128 -7.60 1.91 3.53
N LEU A 129 -6.92 2.92 3.02
CA LEU A 129 -7.41 3.78 1.95
C LEU A 129 -6.95 3.22 0.61
N LEU A 130 -7.84 2.58 -0.13
CA LEU A 130 -7.56 2.06 -1.46
C LEU A 130 -7.84 3.12 -2.52
N PHE A 131 -6.78 3.65 -3.13
CA PHE A 131 -6.84 4.57 -4.26
C PHE A 131 -7.12 3.79 -5.55
N ASP A 132 -8.39 3.61 -5.88
CA ASP A 132 -8.81 2.91 -7.10
C ASP A 132 -8.77 3.82 -8.31
N ILE A 133 -8.13 3.34 -9.38
CA ILE A 133 -7.99 4.05 -10.66
C ILE A 133 -7.87 3.05 -11.81
N ASP A 134 -8.34 3.43 -12.98
CA ASP A 134 -8.13 2.66 -14.19
C ASP A 134 -6.63 2.57 -14.53
N PRO A 135 -6.06 1.36 -14.74
CA PRO A 135 -4.66 1.17 -15.10
C PRO A 135 -4.20 1.96 -16.32
N LEU A 136 -5.08 2.18 -17.31
CA LEU A 136 -4.77 3.04 -18.47
C LEU A 136 -4.47 4.48 -18.05
N VAL A 137 -5.27 5.02 -17.13
CA VAL A 137 -5.08 6.37 -16.58
C VAL A 137 -3.82 6.42 -15.72
N ALA A 138 -3.61 5.41 -14.87
CA ALA A 138 -2.45 5.31 -14.00
C ALA A 138 -1.13 5.28 -14.79
N VAL A 139 -1.05 4.46 -15.85
CA VAL A 139 0.14 4.37 -16.72
C VAL A 139 0.39 5.70 -17.45
N LYS A 140 -0.67 6.38 -17.92
CA LYS A 140 -0.51 7.72 -18.53
C LYS A 140 0.07 8.75 -17.55
N ARG A 141 -0.35 8.71 -16.28
CA ARG A 141 0.17 9.60 -15.23
C ARG A 141 1.66 9.34 -14.92
N CYS A 142 2.12 8.09 -15.02
CA CYS A 142 3.53 7.72 -14.83
C CYS A 142 4.45 8.10 -15.99
N GLY A 143 3.93 8.50 -17.16
CA GLY A 143 4.73 8.95 -18.29
C GLY A 143 5.51 7.85 -19.00
N ASP A 144 5.05 6.60 -19.00
CA ASP A 144 5.71 5.45 -19.61
C ASP A 144 5.88 5.57 -21.13
N ARG A 145 7.11 5.33 -21.61
CA ARG A 145 7.51 5.41 -23.02
C ARG A 145 7.73 4.01 -23.60
N GLY A 146 6.88 3.58 -24.52
CA GLY A 146 7.01 2.29 -25.24
C GLY A 146 5.69 1.52 -25.31
N GLU A 147 5.19 1.23 -26.52
CA GLU A 147 3.84 0.66 -26.68
C GLU A 147 3.73 -0.77 -26.16
N ARG A 148 4.68 -1.67 -26.49
CA ARG A 148 4.63 -3.08 -26.10
C ARG A 148 4.76 -3.28 -24.57
N SER A 149 5.73 -2.65 -23.97
CA SER A 149 5.92 -2.61 -22.51
C SER A 149 4.70 -2.02 -21.79
N LYS A 150 3.98 -1.09 -22.42
CA LYS A 150 2.78 -0.46 -21.89
C LYS A 150 1.58 -1.40 -21.79
N PHE A 151 1.34 -2.27 -22.80
CA PHE A 151 0.23 -3.22 -22.76
C PHE A 151 0.46 -4.32 -21.71
N GLU A 152 1.67 -4.87 -21.63
CA GLU A 152 2.05 -5.87 -20.62
C GLU A 152 1.89 -5.30 -19.20
N LYS A 153 2.30 -4.05 -19.00
CA LYS A 153 2.14 -3.34 -17.72
C LYS A 153 0.66 -3.10 -17.36
N ILE A 154 -0.17 -2.72 -18.32
CA ILE A 154 -1.61 -2.51 -18.09
C ILE A 154 -2.27 -3.84 -17.70
N GLU A 155 -1.97 -4.94 -18.38
CA GLU A 155 -2.50 -6.26 -18.06
C GLU A 155 -2.12 -6.68 -16.63
N PHE A 156 -0.86 -6.52 -16.28
CA PHE A 156 -0.38 -6.79 -14.91
C PHE A 156 -1.10 -5.90 -13.88
N LEU A 157 -1.18 -4.60 -14.12
CA LEU A 157 -1.86 -3.68 -13.19
C LEU A 157 -3.36 -3.93 -13.07
N ASN A 158 -4.02 -4.49 -14.11
CA ASN A 158 -5.40 -4.96 -14.01
C ASN A 158 -5.52 -6.12 -13.01
N LYS A 159 -4.59 -7.08 -13.03
CA LYS A 159 -4.54 -8.19 -12.07
C LYS A 159 -4.32 -7.66 -10.65
N VAL A 160 -3.38 -6.74 -10.47
CA VAL A 160 -3.11 -6.10 -9.18
C VAL A 160 -4.34 -5.34 -8.66
N ARG A 161 -4.99 -4.54 -9.50
CA ARG A 161 -6.23 -3.83 -9.15
C ARG A 161 -7.34 -4.79 -8.74
N SER A 162 -7.54 -5.87 -9.48
CA SER A 162 -8.53 -6.90 -9.16
C SER A 162 -8.25 -7.52 -7.78
N ASN A 163 -6.99 -7.79 -7.47
CA ASN A 163 -6.58 -8.30 -6.16
C ASN A 163 -6.91 -7.31 -5.03
N TYR A 164 -6.61 -6.02 -5.22
CA TYR A 164 -6.98 -4.99 -4.24
C TYR A 164 -8.48 -4.89 -4.02
N LEU A 165 -9.27 -4.90 -5.08
CA LEU A 165 -10.74 -4.83 -4.99
C LEU A 165 -11.31 -6.08 -4.31
N ARG A 166 -10.72 -7.27 -4.56
CA ARG A 166 -11.08 -8.50 -3.83
C ARG A 166 -10.81 -8.34 -2.33
N LEU A 167 -9.61 -7.88 -1.93
CA LEU A 167 -9.28 -7.62 -0.53
C LEU A 167 -10.25 -6.63 0.12
N ALA A 168 -10.59 -5.55 -0.58
CA ALA A 168 -11.53 -4.54 -0.08
C ALA A 168 -12.95 -5.12 0.11
N ALA A 169 -13.39 -5.99 -0.81
CA ALA A 169 -14.70 -6.65 -0.71
C ALA A 169 -14.74 -7.68 0.44
N GLU A 170 -13.63 -8.35 0.73
CA GLU A 170 -13.53 -9.33 1.81
C GLU A 170 -13.39 -8.67 3.20
N GLU A 171 -12.86 -7.44 3.28
CA GLU A 171 -12.63 -6.71 4.54
C GLU A 171 -13.27 -5.29 4.54
N PRO A 172 -14.58 -5.16 4.27
CA PRO A 172 -15.23 -3.85 4.08
C PRO A 172 -15.19 -2.95 5.32
N SER A 173 -14.98 -3.52 6.49
CA SER A 173 -14.87 -2.75 7.74
C SER A 173 -13.55 -2.00 7.89
N ARG A 174 -12.51 -2.41 7.16
CA ARG A 174 -11.17 -1.79 7.21
C ARG A 174 -10.85 -1.00 5.95
N PHE A 175 -11.45 -1.35 4.80
CA PHE A 175 -11.17 -0.69 3.53
C PHE A 175 -12.16 0.44 3.25
N VAL A 176 -11.61 1.58 2.84
CA VAL A 176 -12.36 2.64 2.16
C VAL A 176 -11.78 2.80 0.77
N VAL A 177 -12.62 2.55 -0.24
CA VAL A 177 -12.21 2.71 -1.65
C VAL A 177 -12.44 4.15 -2.07
N VAL A 178 -11.35 4.82 -2.43
CA VAL A 178 -11.33 6.22 -2.91
C VAL A 178 -11.20 6.22 -4.42
N ASN A 179 -12.15 6.82 -5.13
CA ASN A 179 -12.01 7.04 -6.56
C ASN A 179 -10.88 8.05 -6.82
N ALA A 180 -9.72 7.55 -7.29
CA ALA A 180 -8.55 8.36 -7.55
C ALA A 180 -8.51 8.93 -8.99
N ASP A 181 -9.52 8.67 -9.82
CA ASP A 181 -9.68 9.26 -11.16
C ASP A 181 -10.53 10.54 -11.11
N ARG A 182 -10.22 11.39 -10.15
CA ARG A 182 -10.83 12.70 -9.95
C ARG A 182 -9.73 13.76 -9.80
N PRO A 183 -10.09 15.06 -9.84
CA PRO A 183 -9.16 16.16 -9.56
C PRO A 183 -8.46 15.97 -8.19
N LEU A 184 -7.16 16.26 -8.14
CA LEU A 184 -6.33 16.04 -6.94
C LEU A 184 -6.92 16.68 -5.67
N ASN A 185 -7.49 17.90 -5.80
CA ASN A 185 -8.08 18.60 -4.66
C ASN A 185 -9.29 17.86 -4.08
N GLU A 186 -10.13 17.27 -4.91
CA GLU A 186 -11.29 16.48 -4.46
C GLU A 186 -10.85 15.23 -3.72
N VAL A 187 -9.89 14.48 -4.30
CA VAL A 187 -9.33 13.28 -3.66
C VAL A 187 -8.64 13.63 -2.34
N LYS A 188 -7.87 14.73 -2.32
CA LYS A 188 -7.23 15.23 -1.11
C LYS A 188 -8.25 15.53 -0.03
N ASP A 189 -9.27 16.32 -0.34
CA ASP A 189 -10.25 16.77 0.65
C ASP A 189 -11.06 15.61 1.23
N GLU A 190 -11.39 14.61 0.41
CA GLU A 190 -12.05 13.37 0.86
C GLU A 190 -11.12 12.57 1.79
N VAL A 191 -9.89 12.28 1.36
CA VAL A 191 -8.91 11.51 2.15
C VAL A 191 -8.62 12.20 3.48
N PHE A 192 -8.44 13.51 3.48
CA PHE A 192 -8.18 14.29 4.69
C PHE A 192 -9.35 14.21 5.69
N LYS A 193 -10.59 14.25 5.21
CA LYS A 193 -11.78 14.08 6.06
C LYS A 193 -11.85 12.68 6.65
N ILE A 194 -11.61 11.64 5.85
CA ILE A 194 -11.64 10.25 6.31
C ILE A 194 -10.57 10.02 7.38
N ILE A 195 -9.33 10.45 7.14
CA ILE A 195 -8.23 10.29 8.10
C ILE A 195 -8.51 11.07 9.38
N ALA A 196 -8.95 12.33 9.28
CA ALA A 196 -9.27 13.14 10.46
C ALA A 196 -10.36 12.47 11.31
N HIS A 197 -11.44 12.01 10.69
CA HIS A 197 -12.51 11.31 11.37
C HIS A 197 -12.02 10.03 12.07
N GLU A 198 -11.16 9.25 11.39
CA GLU A 198 -10.59 8.03 11.97
C GLU A 198 -9.68 8.33 13.16
N LEU A 199 -8.87 9.40 13.10
CA LEU A 199 -7.94 9.79 14.16
C LEU A 199 -8.63 10.43 15.38
N GLU A 200 -9.71 11.17 15.16
CA GLU A 200 -10.46 11.85 16.24
C GLU A 200 -11.22 10.85 17.12
N GLY A 201 -11.44 9.63 16.65
CA GLY A 201 -12.17 8.58 17.36
C GLY A 201 -13.69 8.74 17.23
N ARG A 202 -14.42 7.63 17.23
CA ARG A 202 -15.86 7.65 17.51
C ARG A 202 -16.01 7.86 19.02
N GLU A 203 -16.49 9.03 19.43
CA GLU A 203 -17.04 9.20 20.78
C GLU A 203 -18.13 8.18 21.07
#